data_f37054e877cee051d88e124ca9d72870
#
_entry.id   f37054e877cee051d88e124ca9d72870
#
_cell.length_a   1.000
_cell.length_b   1.000
_cell.length_c   1.000
_cell.angle_alpha   90.00
_cell.angle_beta   90.00
_cell.angle_gamma   90.00
#
_symmetry.space_group_name_H-M   'P 1'
#
loop_
_entity.id
_entity.type
_entity.pdbx_description
1 polymer ?
#
loop_
_entity_poly.entity_id
_entity_poly.type
_entity_poly.pdbx_seq_one_letter_code
_entity_poly.pdbx_strand_id
1 'polypeptide(L)'
;QDVPMDKLSAVIDQAVVKTAPKRKHLNWWQTSLIGVGAVAAAFTLAVNTSYSFASAAERMPVVRDAVKVVLFREYKHVDKTSYADIKVPLLSHLANTDLEDKLNASYASEGRALYDAFMNKTDDTPKSLTQTYQEKVNNDQLLVLERRQDMSMADTATKLSYTTIDKQRGLVLTLPMLFKS
;
A
#
# COMPACT_ATOMS: atom_id res chain seq x y z
N GLN A 1 -6.77 -3.17 -23.27
CA GLN A 1 -8.04 -3.72 -22.76
C GLN A 1 -8.27 -3.09 -21.42
N ASP A 2 -9.27 -2.20 -21.32
CA ASP A 2 -9.63 -1.53 -20.09
C ASP A 2 -10.17 -2.55 -19.09
N VAL A 3 -9.55 -2.63 -17.92
CA VAL A 3 -10.05 -3.42 -16.81
C VAL A 3 -11.30 -2.71 -16.27
N PRO A 4 -12.49 -3.36 -16.24
CA PRO A 4 -13.70 -2.71 -15.75
C PRO A 4 -13.56 -2.35 -14.29
N MET A 5 -13.65 -1.05 -13.99
CA MET A 5 -13.54 -0.48 -12.61
C MET A 5 -14.53 -1.10 -11.63
N ASP A 6 -15.65 -1.64 -12.14
CA ASP A 6 -16.69 -2.30 -11.32
C ASP A 6 -16.22 -3.61 -10.69
N LYS A 7 -15.31 -4.34 -11.34
CA LYS A 7 -14.73 -5.56 -10.76
C LYS A 7 -13.69 -5.26 -9.68
N LEU A 8 -12.99 -4.14 -9.82
CA LEU A 8 -11.99 -3.70 -8.83
C LEU A 8 -12.66 -3.22 -7.55
N SER A 9 -13.76 -2.48 -7.65
CA SER A 9 -14.55 -2.03 -6.49
C SER A 9 -15.16 -3.20 -5.73
N ALA A 10 -15.67 -4.22 -6.42
CA ALA A 10 -16.26 -5.40 -5.79
C ALA A 10 -15.23 -6.23 -5.01
N VAL A 11 -13.99 -6.35 -5.49
CA VAL A 11 -12.90 -7.04 -4.78
C VAL A 11 -12.45 -6.25 -3.55
N ILE A 12 -12.42 -4.92 -3.64
CA ILE A 12 -12.08 -4.04 -2.53
C ILE A 12 -13.14 -4.11 -1.43
N ASP A 13 -14.43 -4.08 -1.77
CA ASP A 13 -15.52 -4.17 -0.81
C ASP A 13 -15.57 -5.54 -0.10
N GLN A 14 -15.24 -6.62 -0.81
CA GLN A 14 -15.18 -7.97 -0.24
C GLN A 14 -13.99 -8.17 0.71
N ALA A 15 -12.87 -7.50 0.46
CA ALA A 15 -11.69 -7.55 1.33
C ALA A 15 -11.91 -6.74 2.63
N VAL A 16 -12.63 -5.63 2.55
CA VAL A 16 -12.91 -4.75 3.71
C VAL A 16 -13.92 -5.37 4.66
N VAL A 17 -14.93 -6.10 4.16
CA VAL A 17 -15.99 -6.68 4.99
C VAL A 17 -15.52 -7.89 5.81
N LYS A 18 -14.48 -8.61 5.38
CA LYS A 18 -14.01 -9.84 6.08
C LYS A 18 -13.06 -9.57 7.25
N THR A 19 -12.61 -8.35 7.50
CA THR A 19 -11.58 -8.04 8.49
C THR A 19 -12.01 -7.14 9.65
N ALA A 20 -13.30 -7.02 9.95
CA ALA A 20 -13.76 -6.21 11.07
C ALA A 20 -13.68 -7.00 12.41
N PRO A 21 -12.69 -6.77 13.28
CA PRO A 21 -12.68 -7.32 14.61
C PRO A 21 -13.60 -6.55 15.56
N LYS A 22 -14.30 -7.26 16.43
CA LYS A 22 -15.17 -6.71 17.50
C LYS A 22 -14.38 -5.74 18.39
N ARG A 23 -14.96 -4.57 18.61
CA ARG A 23 -14.40 -3.42 19.33
C ARG A 23 -14.05 -3.78 20.79
N LYS A 24 -12.77 -3.77 21.14
CA LYS A 24 -12.26 -3.42 22.47
C LYS A 24 -11.64 -2.03 22.34
N HIS A 25 -11.85 -1.15 23.34
CA HIS A 25 -11.27 0.19 23.40
C HIS A 25 -9.74 0.11 23.41
N LEU A 26 -9.16 0.04 22.22
CA LEU A 26 -7.73 0.18 22.00
C LEU A 26 -7.46 1.65 21.62
N ASN A 27 -6.41 2.23 22.16
CA ASN A 27 -6.00 3.59 21.84
C ASN A 27 -5.93 3.75 20.31
N TRP A 28 -6.57 4.77 19.77
CA TRP A 28 -6.69 5.05 18.33
C TRP A 28 -5.35 4.97 17.55
N TRP A 29 -4.26 5.35 18.18
CA TRP A 29 -2.92 5.20 17.63
C TRP A 29 -2.57 3.75 17.28
N GLN A 30 -2.99 2.82 18.15
CA GLN A 30 -2.75 1.40 17.94
C GLN A 30 -3.68 0.80 16.89
N THR A 31 -4.93 1.28 16.79
CA THR A 31 -5.91 0.76 15.81
C THR A 31 -5.64 1.24 14.39
N SER A 32 -5.21 2.49 14.19
CA SER A 32 -4.84 2.99 12.85
C SER A 32 -3.55 2.34 12.32
N LEU A 33 -2.58 2.11 13.21
CA LEU A 33 -1.33 1.40 12.88
C LEU A 33 -1.57 -0.10 12.64
N ILE A 34 -2.46 -0.73 13.43
CA ILE A 34 -2.78 -2.16 13.31
C ILE A 34 -3.63 -2.42 12.05
N GLY A 35 -4.61 -1.56 11.75
CA GLY A 35 -5.47 -1.72 10.57
C GLY A 35 -4.69 -1.68 9.27
N VAL A 36 -3.87 -0.64 9.08
CA VAL A 36 -3.04 -0.47 7.87
C VAL A 36 -1.90 -1.50 7.83
N GLY A 37 -1.30 -1.80 9.00
CA GLY A 37 -0.24 -2.81 9.09
C GLY A 37 -0.75 -4.24 8.87
N ALA A 38 -1.95 -4.58 9.33
CA ALA A 38 -2.53 -5.91 9.15
C ALA A 38 -2.92 -6.17 7.69
N VAL A 39 -3.44 -5.17 6.97
CA VAL A 39 -3.74 -5.30 5.53
C VAL A 39 -2.44 -5.46 4.73
N ALA A 40 -1.40 -4.68 5.03
CA ALA A 40 -0.11 -4.80 4.37
C ALA A 40 0.56 -6.16 4.67
N ALA A 41 0.50 -6.63 5.91
CA ALA A 41 1.07 -7.94 6.30
C ALA A 41 0.28 -9.11 5.68
N ALA A 42 -1.05 -9.07 5.69
CA ALA A 42 -1.89 -10.07 5.05
C ALA A 42 -1.68 -10.10 3.54
N PHE A 43 -1.52 -8.95 2.91
CA PHE A 43 -1.22 -8.84 1.49
C PHE A 43 0.15 -9.43 1.15
N THR A 44 1.19 -9.08 1.92
CA THR A 44 2.54 -9.61 1.72
C THR A 44 2.57 -11.14 1.86
N LEU A 45 1.83 -11.69 2.83
CA LEU A 45 1.69 -13.14 3.00
C LEU A 45 0.92 -13.76 1.83
N ALA A 46 -0.18 -13.17 1.38
CA ALA A 46 -0.98 -13.69 0.27
C ALA A 46 -0.22 -13.70 -1.06
N VAL A 47 0.60 -12.68 -1.31
CA VAL A 47 1.44 -12.60 -2.52
C VAL A 47 2.56 -13.64 -2.51
N ASN A 48 3.15 -13.92 -1.33
CA ASN A 48 4.32 -14.78 -1.23
C ASN A 48 4.02 -16.26 -0.93
N THR A 49 2.80 -16.62 -0.50
CA THR A 49 2.44 -18.02 -0.20
C THR A 49 1.87 -18.79 -1.40
N SER A 50 1.55 -18.12 -2.50
CA SER A 50 1.08 -18.80 -3.71
C SER A 50 2.26 -19.39 -4.49
N TYR A 51 2.46 -20.68 -4.35
CA TYR A 51 3.50 -21.47 -5.09
C TYR A 51 3.37 -21.33 -6.61
N SER A 52 2.18 -21.08 -7.12
CA SER A 52 1.90 -20.76 -8.53
C SER A 52 2.49 -19.43 -9.00
N PHE A 53 2.80 -18.53 -8.08
CA PHE A 53 3.41 -17.23 -8.37
C PHE A 53 4.90 -17.36 -8.73
N ALA A 54 5.66 -18.19 -8.03
CA ALA A 54 7.07 -18.41 -8.28
C ALA A 54 7.31 -19.13 -9.63
N SER A 55 6.43 -20.05 -10.01
CA SER A 55 6.55 -20.80 -11.27
C SER A 55 6.10 -20.00 -12.51
N ALA A 56 5.27 -18.98 -12.34
CA ALA A 56 4.91 -18.08 -13.44
C ALA A 56 6.04 -17.09 -13.79
N ALA A 57 6.83 -16.68 -12.79
CA ALA A 57 7.93 -15.75 -12.96
C ALA A 57 9.08 -16.29 -13.82
N GLU A 58 9.29 -17.61 -13.85
CA GLU A 58 10.36 -18.25 -14.64
C GLU A 58 10.10 -18.23 -16.16
N ARG A 59 8.88 -17.88 -16.58
CA ARG A 59 8.44 -17.95 -18.00
C ARG A 59 8.20 -16.59 -18.65
N MET A 60 8.41 -15.48 -17.94
CA MET A 60 8.13 -14.16 -18.50
C MET A 60 9.34 -13.62 -19.28
N PRO A 61 9.13 -13.15 -20.53
CA PRO A 61 10.17 -12.42 -21.24
C PRO A 61 10.48 -11.13 -20.48
N VAL A 62 11.75 -10.84 -20.31
CA VAL A 62 12.23 -9.60 -19.71
C VAL A 62 11.70 -8.43 -20.55
N VAL A 63 10.66 -7.78 -20.08
CA VAL A 63 10.16 -6.56 -20.72
C VAL A 63 11.10 -5.43 -20.28
N ARG A 64 11.79 -4.84 -21.26
CA ARG A 64 12.79 -3.79 -21.03
C ARG A 64 12.20 -2.41 -20.73
N ASP A 65 10.89 -2.27 -20.64
CA ASP A 65 10.27 -1.00 -20.28
C ASP A 65 10.44 -0.74 -18.78
N ALA A 66 10.97 0.42 -18.45
CA ALA A 66 11.18 0.80 -17.06
C ALA A 66 9.83 0.85 -16.31
N VAL A 67 9.76 0.15 -15.19
CA VAL A 67 8.60 0.26 -14.28
C VAL A 67 8.45 1.73 -13.88
N LYS A 68 7.23 2.24 -14.04
CA LYS A 68 6.89 3.62 -13.70
C LYS A 68 6.07 3.66 -12.42
N VAL A 69 6.37 4.61 -11.57
CA VAL A 69 5.58 4.94 -10.39
C VAL A 69 5.00 6.33 -10.60
N VAL A 70 3.68 6.41 -10.67
CA VAL A 70 2.96 7.66 -10.91
C VAL A 70 1.95 7.92 -9.80
N LEU A 71 1.50 9.17 -9.69
CA LEU A 71 0.40 9.51 -8.79
C LEU A 71 -0.91 8.95 -9.36
N PHE A 72 -1.55 8.02 -8.63
CA PHE A 72 -2.85 7.49 -8.99
C PHE A 72 -3.98 8.34 -8.45
N ARG A 73 -3.92 8.65 -7.15
CA ARG A 73 -4.96 9.39 -6.44
C ARG A 73 -4.37 10.22 -5.32
N GLU A 74 -5.01 11.32 -5.05
CA GLU A 74 -4.69 12.20 -3.94
C GLU A 74 -5.98 12.45 -3.16
N TYR A 75 -5.92 12.23 -1.83
CA TYR A 75 -6.99 12.60 -0.92
C TYR A 75 -6.56 13.84 -0.16
N LYS A 76 -7.31 14.92 -0.31
CA LYS A 76 -7.03 16.19 0.36
C LYS A 76 -8.18 16.59 1.27
N HIS A 77 -7.84 17.10 2.43
CA HIS A 77 -8.76 17.76 3.33
C HIS A 77 -8.05 18.94 3.97
N VAL A 78 -8.72 20.10 4.00
CA VAL A 78 -8.21 21.31 4.63
C VAL A 78 -9.34 21.94 5.40
N ASP A 79 -9.17 22.07 6.72
CA ASP A 79 -10.06 22.77 7.60
C ASP A 79 -9.25 23.63 8.58
N LYS A 80 -9.90 24.42 9.44
CA LYS A 80 -9.24 25.33 10.41
C LYS A 80 -8.30 24.59 11.36
N THR A 81 -8.64 23.36 11.73
CA THR A 81 -7.92 22.55 12.71
C THR A 81 -7.41 21.23 12.14
N SER A 82 -7.74 20.90 10.88
CA SER A 82 -7.37 19.62 10.31
C SER A 82 -6.84 19.74 8.88
N TYR A 83 -5.76 19.00 8.60
CA TYR A 83 -5.13 18.93 7.29
C TYR A 83 -4.81 17.49 6.92
N ALA A 84 -5.20 17.05 5.73
CA ALA A 84 -4.76 15.79 5.16
C ALA A 84 -4.31 15.97 3.71
N ASP A 85 -3.20 15.32 3.35
CA ASP A 85 -2.70 15.20 1.98
C ASP A 85 -2.10 13.79 1.82
N ILE A 86 -2.89 12.88 1.24
CA ILE A 86 -2.51 11.48 1.10
C ILE A 86 -2.36 11.16 -0.38
N LYS A 87 -1.11 10.95 -0.80
CA LYS A 87 -0.76 10.55 -2.17
C LYS A 87 -0.67 9.03 -2.27
N VAL A 88 -1.39 8.47 -3.23
CA VAL A 88 -1.43 7.04 -3.51
C VAL A 88 -0.66 6.77 -4.80
N PRO A 89 0.41 5.97 -4.77
CA PRO A 89 1.15 5.60 -5.97
C PRO A 89 0.40 4.57 -6.82
N LEU A 90 0.69 4.56 -8.11
CA LEU A 90 0.34 3.52 -9.07
C LEU A 90 1.63 3.00 -9.71
N LEU A 91 1.79 1.70 -9.71
CA LEU A 91 2.82 1.01 -10.46
C LEU A 91 2.31 0.67 -11.85
N SER A 92 3.17 0.76 -12.86
CA SER A 92 2.87 0.32 -14.22
C SER A 92 4.10 -0.29 -14.88
N HIS A 93 3.88 -1.20 -15.83
CA HIS A 93 4.89 -1.92 -16.59
C HIS A 93 5.70 -2.95 -15.77
N LEU A 94 5.13 -3.49 -14.71
CA LEU A 94 5.67 -4.70 -14.11
C LEU A 94 5.45 -5.89 -15.05
N ALA A 95 6.46 -6.73 -15.22
CA ALA A 95 6.34 -7.95 -16.04
C ALA A 95 5.27 -8.90 -15.50
N ASN A 96 5.04 -8.88 -14.18
CA ASN A 96 3.96 -9.62 -13.53
C ASN A 96 2.75 -8.70 -13.30
N THR A 97 1.78 -8.75 -14.20
CA THR A 97 0.57 -7.93 -14.15
C THR A 97 -0.32 -8.25 -12.95
N ASP A 98 -0.39 -9.52 -12.52
CA ASP A 98 -1.15 -9.89 -11.32
C ASP A 98 -0.55 -9.28 -10.05
N LEU A 99 0.78 -9.19 -9.98
CA LEU A 99 1.47 -8.51 -8.88
C LEU A 99 1.22 -7.00 -8.92
N GLU A 100 1.29 -6.41 -10.12
CA GLU A 100 1.00 -4.99 -10.34
C GLU A 100 -0.40 -4.63 -9.85
N ASP A 101 -1.41 -5.39 -10.28
CA ASP A 101 -2.81 -5.17 -9.90
C ASP A 101 -3.02 -5.30 -8.39
N LYS A 102 -2.43 -6.32 -7.77
CA LYS A 102 -2.54 -6.53 -6.32
C LYS A 102 -1.88 -5.41 -5.52
N LEU A 103 -0.69 -4.95 -5.95
CA LEU A 103 0.00 -3.84 -5.29
C LEU A 103 -0.79 -2.55 -5.44
N ASN A 104 -1.30 -2.26 -6.63
CA ASN A 104 -2.09 -1.07 -6.89
C ASN A 104 -3.41 -1.07 -6.09
N ALA A 105 -4.09 -2.21 -6.01
CA ALA A 105 -5.29 -2.38 -5.19
C ALA A 105 -4.99 -2.18 -3.69
N SER A 106 -3.86 -2.72 -3.20
CA SER A 106 -3.43 -2.52 -1.81
C SER A 106 -3.15 -1.06 -1.50
N TYR A 107 -2.40 -0.36 -2.37
CA TYR A 107 -2.11 1.06 -2.17
C TYR A 107 -3.37 1.92 -2.18
N ALA A 108 -4.30 1.64 -3.10
CA ALA A 108 -5.59 2.34 -3.17
C ALA A 108 -6.43 2.12 -1.91
N SER A 109 -6.54 0.86 -1.45
CA SER A 109 -7.27 0.49 -0.25
C SER A 109 -6.67 1.10 1.01
N GLU A 110 -5.33 1.03 1.16
CA GLU A 110 -4.61 1.60 2.30
C GLU A 110 -4.76 3.13 2.34
N GLY A 111 -4.63 3.81 1.19
CA GLY A 111 -4.77 5.26 1.11
C GLY A 111 -6.17 5.72 1.46
N ARG A 112 -7.22 5.00 1.02
CA ARG A 112 -8.60 5.29 1.37
C ARG A 112 -8.86 5.04 2.86
N ALA A 113 -8.45 3.89 3.38
CA ALA A 113 -8.63 3.55 4.79
C ALA A 113 -7.94 4.57 5.71
N LEU A 114 -6.77 5.05 5.32
CA LEU A 114 -6.03 6.08 6.04
C LEU A 114 -6.80 7.41 6.06
N TYR A 115 -7.35 7.82 4.92
CA TYR A 115 -8.17 9.02 4.82
C TYR A 115 -9.45 8.92 5.64
N ASP A 116 -10.18 7.80 5.51
CA ASP A 116 -11.42 7.56 6.24
C ASP A 116 -11.18 7.53 7.76
N ALA A 117 -10.08 6.91 8.20
CA ALA A 117 -9.69 6.91 9.62
C ALA A 117 -9.35 8.32 10.14
N PHE A 118 -8.74 9.16 9.31
CA PHE A 118 -8.47 10.55 9.63
C PHE A 118 -9.75 11.37 9.75
N MET A 119 -10.67 11.20 8.80
CA MET A 119 -11.95 11.93 8.76
C MET A 119 -12.91 11.53 9.89
N ASN A 120 -12.93 10.26 10.26
CA ASN A 120 -13.80 9.74 11.33
C ASN A 120 -13.37 10.18 12.74
N LYS A 121 -12.25 10.85 12.87
CA LYS A 121 -11.81 11.40 14.15
C LYS A 121 -12.46 12.75 14.40
N THR A 122 -13.35 12.82 15.38
CA THR A 122 -14.24 13.94 15.68
C THR A 122 -13.77 14.84 16.84
N ASP A 123 -12.53 14.72 17.27
CA ASP A 123 -12.00 15.61 18.29
C ASP A 123 -11.58 16.97 17.70
N ASP A 124 -11.76 18.05 18.47
CA ASP A 124 -11.38 19.42 18.07
C ASP A 124 -9.86 19.67 18.16
N THR A 125 -9.07 18.65 18.43
CA THR A 125 -7.62 18.78 18.53
C THR A 125 -7.03 19.03 17.15
N PRO A 126 -6.15 20.01 16.97
CA PRO A 126 -5.44 20.22 15.71
C PRO A 126 -4.73 18.96 15.26
N LYS A 127 -4.94 18.56 14.01
CA LYS A 127 -4.40 17.33 13.45
C LYS A 127 -3.95 17.50 12.01
N SER A 128 -2.84 16.86 11.67
CA SER A 128 -2.42 16.76 10.26
C SER A 128 -1.99 15.36 9.92
N LEU A 129 -2.16 14.98 8.66
CA LEU A 129 -1.76 13.72 8.09
C LEU A 129 -1.25 13.94 6.67
N THR A 130 0.01 13.59 6.43
CA THR A 130 0.55 13.57 5.07
C THR A 130 1.07 12.19 4.73
N GLN A 131 0.83 11.74 3.51
CA GLN A 131 1.45 10.56 2.95
C GLN A 131 2.07 10.89 1.60
N THR A 132 3.36 10.62 1.48
CA THR A 132 4.12 10.77 0.24
C THR A 132 4.77 9.45 -0.14
N TYR A 133 5.25 9.35 -1.37
CA TYR A 133 6.03 8.21 -1.83
C TYR A 133 7.24 8.66 -2.62
N GLN A 134 8.29 7.84 -2.60
CA GLN A 134 9.53 8.09 -3.32
C GLN A 134 10.12 6.77 -3.83
N GLU A 135 10.56 6.78 -5.08
CA GLU A 135 11.41 5.71 -5.60
C GLU A 135 12.83 5.86 -5.02
N LYS A 136 13.28 4.88 -4.25
CA LYS A 136 14.65 4.85 -3.72
C LYS A 136 15.61 4.15 -4.67
N VAL A 137 15.12 3.10 -5.33
CA VAL A 137 15.84 2.34 -6.35
C VAL A 137 14.85 2.01 -7.45
N ASN A 138 15.25 2.22 -8.69
CA ASN A 138 14.50 1.78 -9.86
C ASN A 138 15.49 1.45 -10.98
N ASN A 139 16.00 0.22 -10.99
CA ASN A 139 16.92 -0.29 -11.99
C ASN A 139 16.34 -1.56 -12.66
N ASP A 140 17.10 -2.22 -13.51
CA ASP A 140 16.64 -3.40 -14.25
C ASP A 140 16.28 -4.60 -13.36
N GLN A 141 16.79 -4.65 -12.14
CA GLN A 141 16.60 -5.77 -11.21
C GLN A 141 15.59 -5.45 -10.12
N LEU A 142 15.66 -4.25 -9.54
CA LEU A 142 14.93 -3.88 -8.35
C LEU A 142 14.14 -2.59 -8.52
N LEU A 143 12.95 -2.57 -7.94
CA LEU A 143 12.23 -1.36 -7.57
C LEU A 143 12.09 -1.32 -6.04
N VAL A 144 12.53 -0.22 -5.43
CA VAL A 144 12.30 0.06 -4.01
C VAL A 144 11.47 1.32 -3.90
N LEU A 145 10.24 1.16 -3.46
CA LEU A 145 9.29 2.25 -3.21
C LEU A 145 9.19 2.49 -1.71
N GLU A 146 9.56 3.70 -1.27
CA GLU A 146 9.33 4.19 0.08
C GLU A 146 7.98 4.93 0.10
N ARG A 147 7.17 4.65 1.12
CA ARG A 147 6.01 5.47 1.48
C ARG A 147 6.25 6.05 2.86
N ARG A 148 6.19 7.37 2.95
CA ARG A 148 6.36 8.12 4.18
C ARG A 148 5.01 8.68 4.61
N GLN A 149 4.66 8.43 5.84
CA GLN A 149 3.46 8.93 6.48
C GLN A 149 3.87 9.75 7.71
N ASP A 150 3.54 11.02 7.70
CA ASP A 150 3.74 11.93 8.83
C ASP A 150 2.37 12.28 9.42
N MET A 151 2.24 12.09 10.72
CA MET A 151 1.03 12.40 11.47
C MET A 151 1.40 13.31 12.62
N SER A 152 0.70 14.42 12.76
CA SER A 152 0.83 15.34 13.88
C SER A 152 -0.52 15.53 14.54
N MET A 153 -0.52 15.42 15.86
CA MET A 153 -1.64 15.69 16.75
C MET A 153 -1.08 16.31 18.04
N ALA A 154 -1.35 15.75 19.21
CA ALA A 154 -0.64 16.10 20.44
C ALA A 154 0.86 15.77 20.34
N ASP A 155 1.18 14.68 19.61
CA ASP A 155 2.53 14.25 19.27
C ASP A 155 2.70 14.12 17.76
N THR A 156 3.95 14.13 17.30
CA THR A 156 4.31 13.91 15.90
C THR A 156 4.92 12.54 15.72
N ALA A 157 4.42 11.78 14.75
CA ALA A 157 4.94 10.47 14.39
C ALA A 157 5.19 10.36 12.89
N THR A 158 6.33 9.77 12.53
CA THR A 158 6.66 9.41 11.14
C THR A 158 6.70 7.90 11.01
N LYS A 159 5.99 7.36 10.01
CA LYS A 159 6.05 5.95 9.61
C LYS A 159 6.65 5.84 8.22
N LEU A 160 7.67 5.01 8.08
CA LEU A 160 8.25 4.62 6.80
C LEU A 160 7.84 3.19 6.47
N SER A 161 7.43 2.97 5.24
CA SER A 161 7.08 1.65 4.71
C SER A 161 7.78 1.46 3.38
N TYR A 162 8.42 0.31 3.19
CA TYR A 162 9.15 -0.01 1.98
C TYR A 162 8.49 -1.18 1.26
N THR A 163 8.34 -1.07 -0.05
CA THR A 163 8.00 -2.17 -0.93
C THR A 163 9.19 -2.41 -1.84
N THR A 164 9.82 -3.57 -1.72
CA THR A 164 10.95 -3.97 -2.56
C THR A 164 10.49 -5.05 -3.52
N ILE A 165 10.61 -4.79 -4.82
CA ILE A 165 10.17 -5.69 -5.88
C ILE A 165 11.39 -6.17 -6.66
N ASP A 166 11.57 -7.49 -6.75
CA ASP A 166 12.44 -8.12 -7.72
C ASP A 166 11.71 -8.14 -9.07
N LYS A 167 12.17 -7.30 -9.99
CA LYS A 167 11.53 -7.15 -11.31
C LYS A 167 11.73 -8.35 -12.19
N GLN A 168 12.86 -9.05 -12.03
CA GLN A 168 13.20 -10.23 -12.85
C GLN A 168 12.34 -11.43 -12.43
N ARG A 169 12.14 -11.61 -11.13
CA ARG A 169 11.32 -12.69 -10.59
C ARG A 169 9.85 -12.33 -10.47
N GLY A 170 9.49 -11.04 -10.60
CA GLY A 170 8.13 -10.55 -10.47
C GLY A 170 7.52 -10.82 -9.09
N LEU A 171 8.28 -10.58 -8.02
CA LEU A 171 7.84 -10.84 -6.65
C LEU A 171 8.27 -9.71 -5.70
N VAL A 172 7.54 -9.59 -4.58
CA VAL A 172 7.91 -8.69 -3.48
C VAL A 172 8.90 -9.39 -2.58
N LEU A 173 10.06 -8.77 -2.37
CA LEU A 173 11.07 -9.26 -1.41
C LEU A 173 10.64 -8.90 0.01
N THR A 174 10.64 -9.91 0.88
CA THR A 174 10.37 -9.75 2.31
C THR A 174 11.61 -10.07 3.13
N LEU A 175 11.69 -9.52 4.35
CA LEU A 175 12.81 -9.81 5.25
C LEU A 175 13.07 -11.30 5.44
N PRO A 176 12.06 -12.17 5.67
CA PRO A 176 12.31 -13.61 5.81
C PRO A 176 12.95 -14.28 4.58
N MET A 177 12.73 -13.72 3.38
CA MET A 177 13.31 -14.27 2.16
C MET A 177 14.82 -13.99 2.06
N LEU A 178 15.30 -12.94 2.73
CA LEU A 178 16.72 -12.56 2.74
C LEU A 178 17.54 -13.41 3.72
N PHE A 179 16.89 -14.09 4.67
CA PHE A 179 17.56 -14.87 5.72
C PHE A 179 17.29 -16.37 5.64
N LYS A 180 16.66 -16.85 4.57
CA LYS A 180 16.59 -18.29 4.30
C LYS A 180 17.90 -18.76 3.69
N SER A 181 18.71 -19.40 4.52
CA SER A 181 19.80 -20.28 4.09
C SER A 181 19.24 -21.60 3.60
#